data_02f5405e10a7f75d83befb0f86f20645
#
_entry.id   02f5405e10a7f75d83befb0f86f20645
#
_cell.length_a   1.000
_cell.length_b   1.000
_cell.length_c   1.000
_cell.angle_alpha   90.00
_cell.angle_beta   90.00
_cell.angle_gamma   90.00
#
_symmetry.space_group_name_H-M   'P 1'
#
loop_
_entity.id
_entity.type
_entity.pdbx_description
1 polymer ?
#
loop_
_entity_poly.entity_id
_entity_poly.type
_entity_poly.pdbx_seq_one_letter_code
_entity_poly.pdbx_strand_id
1 'polypeptide(L)'
;MSNSIDHPRVAIIGLGFGAEFIPIYQRHPNAEITAVCQRNPEMLHEIADKFGIEKRYTNYADVLADPEIDAVHINTPIPNHAEHTLAALRAGKHVACTVPMATSEEDCKAIVELCAETGLHYMMMETVVYAREFLYMKELYDTGELGKLQFLKASHQQDMDGWPGY
;
A
#
# COMPACT_ATOMS: atom_id res chain seq x y z
N MET A 1 -7.72 -18.39 -14.07
CA MET A 1 -8.12 -18.83 -12.72
C MET A 1 -7.74 -17.70 -11.78
N SER A 2 -8.66 -17.21 -10.95
CA SER A 2 -8.34 -16.13 -10.00
C SER A 2 -7.35 -16.66 -8.96
N ASN A 3 -6.16 -16.04 -8.88
CA ASN A 3 -5.18 -16.30 -7.82
C ASN A 3 -5.61 -15.57 -6.53
N SER A 4 -6.86 -15.77 -6.09
CA SER A 4 -7.30 -15.20 -4.82
C SER A 4 -6.62 -15.97 -3.69
N ILE A 5 -5.86 -15.26 -2.86
CA ILE A 5 -5.31 -15.76 -1.62
C ILE A 5 -6.28 -15.35 -0.52
N ASP A 6 -6.94 -16.33 0.13
CA ASP A 6 -7.97 -16.04 1.13
C ASP A 6 -7.42 -15.37 2.40
N HIS A 7 -6.12 -15.53 2.67
CA HIS A 7 -5.45 -14.95 3.85
C HIS A 7 -4.00 -14.57 3.48
N PRO A 8 -3.77 -13.45 2.76
CA PRO A 8 -2.44 -13.08 2.32
C PRO A 8 -1.52 -12.73 3.47
N ARG A 9 -0.28 -13.24 3.40
CA ARG A 9 0.83 -12.90 4.28
C ARG A 9 1.54 -11.69 3.70
N VAL A 10 1.45 -10.56 4.41
CA VAL A 10 1.87 -9.24 3.91
C VAL A 10 3.16 -8.79 4.57
N ALA A 11 4.08 -8.24 3.78
CA ALA A 11 5.22 -7.49 4.27
C ALA A 11 5.04 -5.99 4.03
N ILE A 12 5.29 -5.16 5.05
CA ILE A 12 5.29 -3.69 4.89
C ILE A 12 6.71 -3.21 4.57
N ILE A 13 6.85 -2.43 3.50
CA ILE A 13 8.11 -1.93 2.95
C ILE A 13 8.18 -0.41 3.13
N GLY A 14 9.12 0.05 3.98
CA GLY A 14 9.23 1.45 4.39
C GLY A 14 8.35 1.75 5.60
N LEU A 15 8.96 1.98 6.76
CA LEU A 15 8.28 2.08 8.05
C LEU A 15 8.05 3.53 8.53
N GLY A 16 8.52 4.55 7.79
CA GLY A 16 8.24 5.93 8.14
C GLY A 16 6.74 6.19 8.22
N PHE A 17 6.05 6.03 7.10
CA PHE A 17 4.59 6.09 7.04
C PHE A 17 3.95 4.70 7.17
N GLY A 18 4.62 3.66 6.69
CA GLY A 18 4.09 2.29 6.67
C GLY A 18 3.75 1.70 8.04
N ALA A 19 4.38 2.19 9.12
CA ALA A 19 4.07 1.75 10.48
C ALA A 19 2.61 2.00 10.88
N GLU A 20 1.96 3.03 10.33
CA GLU A 20 0.55 3.35 10.57
C GLU A 20 -0.41 2.25 10.10
N PHE A 21 0.00 1.45 9.12
CA PHE A 21 -0.82 0.36 8.57
C PHE A 21 -0.67 -0.96 9.34
N ILE A 22 0.35 -1.13 10.18
CA ILE A 22 0.57 -2.37 10.94
C ILE A 22 -0.66 -2.75 11.78
N PRO A 23 -1.24 -1.83 12.60
CA PRO A 23 -2.41 -2.17 13.41
C PRO A 23 -3.65 -2.53 12.59
N ILE A 24 -3.74 -2.06 11.33
CA ILE A 24 -4.84 -2.37 10.43
C ILE A 24 -4.76 -3.85 10.03
N TYR A 25 -3.58 -4.30 9.57
CA TYR A 25 -3.37 -5.71 9.23
C TYR A 25 -3.52 -6.62 10.44
N GLN A 26 -3.00 -6.22 11.62
CA GLN A 26 -3.12 -7.02 12.85
C GLN A 26 -4.58 -7.23 13.31
N ARG A 27 -5.49 -6.33 12.92
CA ARG A 27 -6.92 -6.43 13.25
C ARG A 27 -7.76 -7.01 12.12
N HIS A 28 -7.19 -7.14 10.92
CA HIS A 28 -7.94 -7.62 9.77
C HIS A 28 -8.12 -9.14 9.83
N PRO A 29 -9.34 -9.68 9.76
CA PRO A 29 -9.58 -11.11 9.94
C PRO A 29 -9.02 -11.99 8.81
N ASN A 30 -8.79 -11.41 7.64
CA ASN A 30 -8.40 -12.14 6.42
C ASN A 30 -7.06 -11.68 5.85
N ALA A 31 -6.19 -11.11 6.66
CA ALA A 31 -4.83 -10.76 6.24
C ALA A 31 -3.89 -10.83 7.42
N GLU A 32 -2.64 -11.19 7.19
CA GLU A 32 -1.60 -11.28 8.21
C GLU A 32 -0.43 -10.38 7.89
N ILE A 33 -0.01 -9.56 8.85
CA ILE A 33 1.28 -8.89 8.79
C ILE A 33 2.37 -9.86 9.23
N THR A 34 3.14 -10.35 8.27
CA THR A 34 4.18 -11.37 8.50
C THR A 34 5.56 -10.76 8.69
N ALA A 35 5.85 -9.66 8.00
CA ALA A 35 7.18 -9.09 7.98
C ALA A 35 7.16 -7.56 7.84
N VAL A 36 8.27 -6.95 8.23
CA VAL A 36 8.56 -5.53 7.99
C VAL A 36 9.95 -5.34 7.38
N CYS A 37 10.07 -4.33 6.51
CA CYS A 37 11.33 -3.99 5.85
C CYS A 37 11.63 -2.50 5.98
N GLN A 38 12.82 -2.18 6.50
CA GLN A 38 13.31 -0.81 6.65
C GLN A 38 14.84 -0.79 6.58
N ARG A 39 15.41 0.11 5.75
CA ARG A 39 16.87 0.23 5.57
C ARG A 39 17.62 0.64 6.82
N ASN A 40 17.02 1.45 7.70
CA ASN A 40 17.60 1.83 8.98
C ASN A 40 17.32 0.71 10.00
N PRO A 41 18.37 -0.01 10.51
CA PRO A 41 18.17 -1.13 11.42
C PRO A 41 17.59 -0.72 12.78
N GLU A 42 17.94 0.46 13.29
CA GLU A 42 17.47 0.96 14.59
C GLU A 42 15.95 1.17 14.53
N MET A 43 15.47 1.91 13.52
CA MET A 43 14.05 2.11 13.27
C MET A 43 13.31 0.80 12.99
N LEU A 44 13.95 -0.12 12.27
CA LEU A 44 13.38 -1.44 11.98
C LEU A 44 13.11 -2.19 13.28
N HIS A 45 14.11 -2.27 14.16
CA HIS A 45 13.97 -2.99 15.42
C HIS A 45 12.97 -2.32 16.36
N GLU A 46 13.02 -1.01 16.51
CA GLU A 46 12.09 -0.25 17.35
C GLU A 46 10.62 -0.53 16.95
N ILE A 47 10.32 -0.41 15.66
CA ILE A 47 8.95 -0.60 15.17
C ILE A 47 8.54 -2.07 15.24
N ALA A 48 9.41 -2.99 14.84
CA ALA A 48 9.11 -4.40 14.88
C ALA A 48 8.87 -4.91 16.33
N ASP A 49 9.66 -4.44 17.30
CA ASP A 49 9.48 -4.77 18.73
C ASP A 49 8.16 -4.19 19.26
N LYS A 50 7.85 -2.93 18.91
CA LYS A 50 6.61 -2.27 19.31
C LYS A 50 5.36 -3.03 18.88
N PHE A 51 5.40 -3.65 17.71
CA PHE A 51 4.25 -4.36 17.14
C PHE A 51 4.36 -5.88 17.21
N GLY A 52 5.43 -6.42 17.80
CA GLY A 52 5.62 -7.86 17.98
C GLY A 52 5.86 -8.61 16.66
N ILE A 53 6.52 -7.98 15.68
CA ILE A 53 6.81 -8.61 14.39
C ILE A 53 8.21 -9.22 14.43
N GLU A 54 8.29 -10.52 14.19
CA GLU A 54 9.55 -11.27 14.27
C GLU A 54 10.38 -11.16 12.98
N LYS A 55 9.75 -11.26 11.79
CA LYS A 55 10.44 -11.19 10.50
C LYS A 55 10.79 -9.76 10.13
N ARG A 56 12.09 -9.52 9.99
CA ARG A 56 12.65 -8.17 9.82
C ARG A 56 13.70 -8.18 8.71
N TYR A 57 13.56 -7.28 7.76
CA TYR A 57 14.46 -7.17 6.61
C TYR A 57 15.02 -5.75 6.50
N THR A 58 16.32 -5.65 6.27
CA THR A 58 16.97 -4.38 5.91
C THR A 58 17.08 -4.19 4.40
N ASN A 59 16.91 -5.28 3.64
CA ASN A 59 17.01 -5.29 2.19
C ASN A 59 15.70 -5.80 1.56
N TYR A 60 15.18 -5.04 0.60
CA TYR A 60 13.94 -5.38 -0.10
C TYR A 60 14.03 -6.67 -0.92
N ALA A 61 15.21 -6.96 -1.51
CA ALA A 61 15.40 -8.19 -2.27
C ALA A 61 15.19 -9.46 -1.43
N ASP A 62 15.52 -9.41 -0.13
CA ASP A 62 15.33 -10.55 0.77
C ASP A 62 13.84 -10.79 1.06
N VAL A 63 13.04 -9.72 1.14
CA VAL A 63 11.57 -9.82 1.21
C VAL A 63 11.00 -10.51 -0.02
N LEU A 64 11.49 -10.12 -1.20
CA LEU A 64 11.01 -10.69 -2.47
C LEU A 64 11.38 -12.17 -2.62
N ALA A 65 12.50 -12.59 -2.05
CA ALA A 65 12.96 -13.97 -2.07
C ALA A 65 12.23 -14.87 -1.05
N ASP A 66 11.54 -14.31 -0.05
CA ASP A 66 10.86 -15.11 0.97
C ASP A 66 9.57 -15.73 0.44
N PRO A 67 9.46 -17.08 0.36
CA PRO A 67 8.26 -17.76 -0.09
C PRO A 67 7.07 -17.68 0.89
N GLU A 68 7.31 -17.25 2.12
CA GLU A 68 6.26 -17.07 3.12
C GLU A 68 5.59 -15.69 3.04
N ILE A 69 5.97 -14.84 2.09
CA ILE A 69 5.35 -13.55 1.80
C ILE A 69 4.57 -13.66 0.51
N ASP A 70 3.28 -13.35 0.54
CA ASP A 70 2.37 -13.40 -0.62
C ASP A 70 2.20 -12.02 -1.26
N ALA A 71 2.25 -10.97 -0.44
CA ALA A 71 2.02 -9.60 -0.87
C ALA A 71 2.96 -8.62 -0.17
N VAL A 72 3.23 -7.50 -0.83
CA VAL A 72 3.99 -6.39 -0.24
C VAL A 72 3.14 -5.12 -0.21
N HIS A 73 3.21 -4.38 0.89
CA HIS A 73 2.65 -3.04 1.00
C HIS A 73 3.78 -2.02 0.96
N ILE A 74 3.91 -1.33 -0.17
CA ILE A 74 4.99 -0.40 -0.48
C ILE A 74 4.64 0.99 0.05
N ASN A 75 5.48 1.49 0.98
CA ASN A 75 5.41 2.81 1.60
C ASN A 75 6.78 3.51 1.51
N THR A 76 7.53 3.20 0.49
CA THR A 76 8.85 3.79 0.23
C THR A 76 8.71 5.19 -0.36
N PRO A 77 9.81 5.96 -0.49
CA PRO A 77 9.75 7.25 -1.19
C PRO A 77 9.17 7.13 -2.60
N ILE A 78 8.33 8.08 -2.97
CA ILE A 78 7.55 8.09 -4.22
C ILE A 78 8.36 7.72 -5.48
N PRO A 79 9.61 8.23 -5.69
CA PRO A 79 10.39 7.87 -6.87
C PRO A 79 10.69 6.37 -7.00
N ASN A 80 10.60 5.61 -5.91
CA ASN A 80 10.89 4.18 -5.89
C ASN A 80 9.65 3.30 -6.10
N HIS A 81 8.44 3.88 -6.14
CA HIS A 81 7.20 3.11 -6.19
C HIS A 81 7.14 2.18 -7.41
N ALA A 82 7.47 2.69 -8.60
CA ALA A 82 7.44 1.90 -9.83
C ALA A 82 8.46 0.76 -9.80
N GLU A 83 9.73 1.06 -9.47
CA GLU A 83 10.79 0.08 -9.39
C GLU A 83 10.44 -1.04 -8.41
N HIS A 84 10.03 -0.69 -7.20
CA HIS A 84 9.68 -1.67 -6.17
C HIS A 84 8.43 -2.48 -6.56
N THR A 85 7.43 -1.86 -7.16
CA THR A 85 6.23 -2.54 -7.65
C THR A 85 6.56 -3.57 -8.72
N LEU A 86 7.30 -3.16 -9.75
CA LEU A 86 7.70 -4.05 -10.83
C LEU A 86 8.58 -5.21 -10.35
N ALA A 87 9.48 -4.95 -9.40
CA ALA A 87 10.29 -5.99 -8.78
C ALA A 87 9.44 -7.01 -8.02
N ALA A 88 8.45 -6.55 -7.25
CA ALA A 88 7.54 -7.42 -6.51
C ALA A 88 6.69 -8.30 -7.43
N LEU A 89 6.10 -7.71 -8.46
CA LEU A 89 5.30 -8.45 -9.45
C LEU A 89 6.14 -9.51 -10.18
N ARG A 90 7.38 -9.18 -10.56
CA ARG A 90 8.32 -10.16 -11.17
C ARG A 90 8.72 -11.28 -10.22
N ALA A 91 8.74 -11.01 -8.92
CA ALA A 91 8.99 -12.00 -7.87
C ALA A 91 7.75 -12.82 -7.48
N GLY A 92 6.62 -12.62 -8.17
CA GLY A 92 5.37 -13.35 -7.89
C GLY A 92 4.58 -12.84 -6.68
N LYS A 93 4.83 -11.59 -6.23
CA LYS A 93 4.13 -11.01 -5.09
C LYS A 93 3.00 -10.08 -5.55
N HIS A 94 1.85 -10.14 -4.88
CA HIS A 94 0.81 -9.12 -5.00
C HIS A 94 1.30 -7.79 -4.40
N VAL A 95 0.77 -6.68 -4.87
CA VAL A 95 1.24 -5.35 -4.46
C VAL A 95 0.08 -4.46 -4.01
N ALA A 96 0.22 -3.89 -2.82
CA ALA A 96 -0.43 -2.67 -2.39
C ALA A 96 0.63 -1.57 -2.37
N CYS A 97 0.38 -0.42 -2.98
CA CYS A 97 1.34 0.69 -3.00
C CYS A 97 0.64 1.98 -2.60
N THR A 98 1.23 2.74 -1.69
CA THR A 98 0.72 4.08 -1.37
C THR A 98 0.78 5.00 -2.58
N VAL A 99 -0.06 6.01 -2.60
CA VAL A 99 -0.16 6.99 -3.68
C VAL A 99 1.13 7.84 -3.82
N PRO A 100 1.44 8.27 -5.04
CA PRO A 100 0.89 7.87 -6.34
C PRO A 100 1.44 6.50 -6.81
N MET A 101 0.78 5.92 -7.82
CA MET A 101 1.22 4.66 -8.43
C MET A 101 2.66 4.72 -8.94
N ALA A 102 2.97 5.77 -9.69
CA ALA A 102 4.30 6.06 -10.23
C ALA A 102 4.41 7.55 -10.57
N THR A 103 5.59 7.98 -11.03
CA THR A 103 5.88 9.36 -11.42
C THR A 103 5.92 9.58 -12.93
N SER A 104 5.78 8.51 -13.72
CA SER A 104 5.73 8.56 -15.19
C SER A 104 4.57 7.71 -15.73
N GLU A 105 4.07 8.07 -16.91
CA GLU A 105 3.03 7.31 -17.61
C GLU A 105 3.56 5.95 -18.08
N GLU A 106 4.81 5.91 -18.49
CA GLU A 106 5.50 4.70 -18.94
C GLU A 106 5.54 3.65 -17.82
N ASP A 107 5.89 4.07 -16.60
CA ASP A 107 5.91 3.18 -15.43
C ASP A 107 4.51 2.68 -15.07
N CYS A 108 3.50 3.56 -15.12
CA CYS A 108 2.11 3.16 -14.90
C CYS A 108 1.67 2.08 -15.90
N LYS A 109 1.99 2.25 -17.20
CA LYS A 109 1.71 1.26 -18.24
C LYS A 109 2.42 -0.06 -17.97
N ALA A 110 3.72 0.00 -17.65
CA ALA A 110 4.51 -1.20 -17.36
C ALA A 110 3.94 -2.00 -16.18
N ILE A 111 3.46 -1.33 -15.14
CA ILE A 111 2.81 -1.98 -13.99
C ILE A 111 1.52 -2.68 -14.42
N VAL A 112 0.66 -2.00 -15.19
CA VAL A 112 -0.61 -2.55 -15.66
C VAL A 112 -0.39 -3.76 -16.58
N GLU A 113 0.56 -3.66 -17.51
CA GLU A 113 0.92 -4.74 -18.43
C GLU A 113 1.45 -5.95 -17.66
N LEU A 114 2.35 -5.74 -16.71
CA LEU A 114 2.91 -6.83 -15.91
C LEU A 114 1.86 -7.50 -15.00
N CYS A 115 0.90 -6.75 -14.48
CA CYS A 115 -0.25 -7.33 -13.78
C CYS A 115 -1.09 -8.23 -14.69
N ALA A 116 -1.33 -7.79 -15.93
CA ALA A 116 -2.07 -8.57 -16.90
C ALA A 116 -1.32 -9.86 -17.32
N GLU A 117 0.00 -9.78 -17.48
CA GLU A 117 0.86 -10.92 -17.83
C GLU A 117 0.96 -11.95 -16.69
N THR A 118 1.12 -11.50 -15.47
CA THR A 118 1.36 -12.38 -14.30
C THR A 118 0.07 -12.88 -13.65
N GLY A 119 -1.06 -12.18 -13.86
CA GLY A 119 -2.31 -12.42 -13.14
C GLY A 119 -2.26 -12.01 -11.67
N LEU A 120 -1.23 -11.26 -11.27
CA LEU A 120 -1.09 -10.74 -9.92
C LEU A 120 -1.91 -9.45 -9.75
N HIS A 121 -2.29 -9.18 -8.50
CA HIS A 121 -3.06 -8.00 -8.15
C HIS A 121 -2.15 -6.84 -7.77
N TYR A 122 -2.50 -5.66 -8.24
CA TYR A 122 -1.97 -4.38 -7.80
C TYR A 122 -3.11 -3.50 -7.30
N MET A 123 -2.91 -2.84 -6.17
CA MET A 123 -3.84 -1.85 -5.62
C MET A 123 -3.08 -0.58 -5.25
N MET A 124 -3.50 0.55 -5.84
CA MET A 124 -3.08 1.86 -5.34
C MET A 124 -3.88 2.19 -4.08
N MET A 125 -3.18 2.38 -2.97
CA MET A 125 -3.78 2.59 -1.66
C MET A 125 -4.16 4.05 -1.45
N GLU A 126 -5.22 4.47 -2.14
CA GLU A 126 -5.82 5.79 -1.95
C GLU A 126 -6.81 5.75 -0.78
N THR A 127 -6.37 6.22 0.38
CA THR A 127 -7.14 6.09 1.62
C THR A 127 -8.34 7.02 1.70
N VAL A 128 -8.32 8.15 0.96
CA VAL A 128 -9.39 9.15 1.00
C VAL A 128 -10.71 8.62 0.46
N VAL A 129 -10.70 7.60 -0.41
CA VAL A 129 -11.93 6.95 -0.90
C VAL A 129 -12.73 6.22 0.20
N TYR A 130 -12.12 6.04 1.36
CA TYR A 130 -12.76 5.46 2.56
C TYR A 130 -13.02 6.50 3.66
N ALA A 131 -12.76 7.80 3.38
CA ALA A 131 -13.08 8.87 4.31
C ALA A 131 -14.61 8.95 4.53
N ARG A 132 -15.01 9.16 5.78
CA ARG A 132 -16.44 9.20 6.15
C ARG A 132 -17.23 10.21 5.34
N GLU A 133 -16.64 11.37 5.07
CA GLU A 133 -17.23 12.45 4.29
C GLU A 133 -17.48 12.00 2.84
N PHE A 134 -16.53 11.29 2.25
CA PHE A 134 -16.68 10.74 0.90
C PHE A 134 -17.76 9.66 0.87
N LEU A 135 -17.74 8.72 1.80
CA LEU A 135 -18.72 7.63 1.86
C LEU A 135 -20.13 8.16 2.07
N TYR A 136 -20.30 9.19 2.92
CA TYR A 136 -21.59 9.84 3.11
C TYR A 136 -22.10 10.53 1.85
N MET A 137 -21.24 11.29 1.17
CA MET A 137 -21.62 11.93 -0.11
C MET A 137 -21.95 10.90 -1.19
N LYS A 138 -21.21 9.79 -1.22
CA LYS A 138 -21.45 8.68 -2.13
C LYS A 138 -22.82 8.04 -1.86
N GLU A 139 -23.17 7.82 -0.60
CA GLU A 139 -24.48 7.30 -0.20
C GLU A 139 -25.62 8.22 -0.68
N LEU A 140 -25.53 9.53 -0.43
CA LEU A 140 -26.53 10.51 -0.90
C LEU A 140 -26.65 10.54 -2.43
N TYR A 141 -25.54 10.35 -3.12
CA TYR A 141 -25.56 10.24 -4.59
C TYR A 141 -26.24 8.96 -5.07
N ASP A 142 -25.85 7.81 -4.50
CA ASP A 142 -26.35 6.49 -4.88
C ASP A 142 -27.85 6.34 -4.58
N THR A 143 -28.35 6.96 -3.51
CA THR A 143 -29.80 6.99 -3.16
C THR A 143 -30.60 7.99 -3.99
N GLY A 144 -29.94 8.84 -4.77
CA GLY A 144 -30.56 9.87 -5.59
C GLY A 144 -30.97 11.15 -4.86
N GLU A 145 -30.68 11.26 -3.56
CA GLU A 145 -31.02 12.43 -2.74
C GLU A 145 -30.38 13.73 -3.25
N LEU A 146 -29.20 13.65 -3.87
CA LEU A 146 -28.52 14.79 -4.48
C LEU A 146 -29.08 15.16 -5.88
N GLY A 147 -29.95 14.31 -6.44
CA GLY A 147 -30.44 14.49 -7.80
C GLY A 147 -29.29 14.44 -8.84
N LYS A 148 -29.41 15.24 -9.89
CA LYS A 148 -28.37 15.31 -10.93
C LYS A 148 -27.19 16.16 -10.46
N LEU A 149 -26.04 15.54 -10.27
CA LEU A 149 -24.81 16.24 -9.92
C LEU A 149 -24.42 17.24 -11.01
N GLN A 150 -24.32 18.51 -10.65
CA GLN A 150 -23.94 19.60 -11.56
C GLN A 150 -22.49 20.05 -11.36
N PHE A 151 -22.04 20.03 -10.12
CA PHE A 151 -20.72 20.50 -9.76
C PHE A 151 -20.26 19.83 -8.47
N LEU A 152 -19.00 19.43 -8.40
CA LEU A 152 -18.34 18.92 -7.21
C LEU A 152 -17.10 19.76 -6.92
N LYS A 153 -16.95 20.21 -5.66
CA LYS A 153 -15.71 20.82 -5.17
C LYS A 153 -15.29 20.13 -3.89
N ALA A 154 -14.06 19.64 -3.86
CA ALA A 154 -13.44 19.08 -2.67
C ALA A 154 -12.08 19.72 -2.45
N SER A 155 -11.61 19.74 -1.20
CA SER A 155 -10.27 20.16 -0.85
C SER A 155 -9.73 19.25 0.25
N HIS A 156 -8.45 18.89 0.12
CA HIS A 156 -7.69 18.22 1.17
C HIS A 156 -6.68 19.23 1.71
N GLN A 157 -6.73 19.47 3.00
CA GLN A 157 -5.82 20.41 3.67
C GLN A 157 -5.16 19.69 4.83
N GLN A 158 -3.83 19.79 4.91
CA GLN A 158 -3.03 19.24 5.98
C GLN A 158 -2.14 20.34 6.57
N ASP A 159 -1.96 20.31 7.88
CA ASP A 159 -0.91 21.06 8.54
C ASP A 159 0.42 20.33 8.25
N MET A 160 1.30 21.03 7.54
CA MET A 160 2.61 20.50 7.16
C MET A 160 3.75 21.02 8.05
N ASP A 161 3.44 21.81 9.08
CA ASP A 161 4.42 22.32 10.03
C ASP A 161 5.06 21.14 10.79
N GLY A 162 6.38 21.06 10.69
CA GLY A 162 7.16 20.00 11.33
C GLY A 162 7.26 18.68 10.55
N TRP A 163 6.72 18.59 9.34
CA TRP A 163 6.91 17.42 8.48
C TRP A 163 8.33 17.41 7.91
N PRO A 164 9.10 16.33 8.10
CA PRO A 164 10.46 16.23 7.56
C PRO A 164 10.47 16.28 6.03
N GLY A 165 11.26 17.18 5.45
CA GLY A 165 11.50 17.24 4.01
C GLY A 165 10.52 18.10 3.20
N TYR A 166 9.68 18.90 3.87
CA TYR A 166 8.82 19.92 3.23
C TYR A 166 9.24 21.32 3.65
#